data_f7e22bfeb6bd271bd7453068811c4f32
#
_entry.id   f7e22bfeb6bd271bd7453068811c4f32
#
_cell.length_a   1.000
_cell.length_b   1.000
_cell.length_c   1.000
_cell.angle_alpha   90.00
_cell.angle_beta   90.00
_cell.angle_gamma   90.00
#
_symmetry.space_group_name_H-M   'P 1'
#
loop_
_entity.id
_entity.type
_entity.pdbx_description
1 polymer ?
#
loop_
_entity_poly.entity_id
_entity_poly.type
_entity_poly.pdbx_seq_one_letter_code
_entity_poly.pdbx_strand_id
1 'polypeptide(L)'
;GAEFIVPLGNDMKSPKKVPLSMVLSLGIMGIIQILLVFGFKNYTLWSDLGSAASPHVLYAVNMLGKWGRYWMIIVAIFAAVSTQNSIICSVSEICCGMAKMNLLPAFFQKKNKNGAPYWVIIILGVLTCIIEASGISTGEQVAFLTLTCSLFWMLSYITSHVNVIMLRRKMKNVPR
;
A
#
# COMPACT_ATOMS: atom_id res chain seq x y z
N GLY A 1 0.97 2.46 3.63
CA GLY A 1 -0.07 1.44 3.42
C GLY A 1 -1.17 1.44 4.47
N ALA A 2 -0.91 1.98 5.69
CA ALA A 2 -1.93 2.02 6.74
C ALA A 2 -3.13 2.94 6.37
N GLU A 3 -2.93 3.90 5.51
CA GLU A 3 -3.94 4.84 4.99
C GLU A 3 -4.98 4.18 4.08
N PHE A 4 -4.71 3.03 3.49
CA PHE A 4 -5.67 2.31 2.64
C PHE A 4 -6.93 1.85 3.39
N ILE A 5 -6.89 1.83 4.72
CA ILE A 5 -8.07 1.53 5.53
C ILE A 5 -9.06 2.70 5.62
N VAL A 6 -8.60 3.94 5.44
CA VAL A 6 -9.41 5.15 5.63
C VAL A 6 -10.61 5.21 4.67
N PRO A 7 -10.46 4.98 3.36
CA PRO A 7 -11.60 4.98 2.43
C PRO A 7 -12.63 3.90 2.72
N LEU A 8 -12.21 2.82 3.39
CA LEU A 8 -13.07 1.70 3.77
C LEU A 8 -13.77 1.92 5.14
N GLY A 9 -13.54 3.06 5.78
CA GLY A 9 -14.02 3.35 7.12
C GLY A 9 -15.56 3.30 7.26
N ASN A 10 -16.29 3.62 6.20
CA ASN A 10 -17.76 3.57 6.19
C ASN A 10 -18.33 2.14 6.21
N ASP A 11 -17.55 1.17 5.73
CA ASP A 11 -17.95 -0.24 5.68
C ASP A 11 -17.56 -1.00 6.97
N MET A 12 -16.90 -0.31 7.89
CA MET A 12 -16.45 -0.89 9.15
C MET A 12 -17.51 -0.83 10.23
N LYS A 13 -17.59 -1.89 11.06
CA LYS A 13 -18.48 -1.93 12.22
C LYS A 13 -18.19 -0.82 13.25
N SER A 14 -16.96 -0.32 13.32
CA SER A 14 -16.55 0.72 14.27
C SER A 14 -15.51 1.67 13.66
N PRO A 15 -15.93 2.67 12.89
CA PRO A 15 -15.02 3.64 12.25
C PRO A 15 -14.11 4.40 13.22
N LYS A 16 -14.58 4.61 14.45
CA LYS A 16 -13.81 5.29 15.51
C LYS A 16 -12.52 4.57 15.91
N LYS A 17 -12.39 3.27 15.61
CA LYS A 17 -11.20 2.46 15.89
C LYS A 17 -10.16 2.52 14.78
N VAL A 18 -10.46 3.13 13.63
CA VAL A 18 -9.53 3.24 12.49
C VAL A 18 -8.19 3.88 12.88
N PRO A 19 -8.14 5.04 13.57
CA PRO A 19 -6.88 5.64 13.97
C PRO A 19 -6.04 4.73 14.87
N LEU A 20 -6.68 4.04 15.82
CA LEU A 20 -5.99 3.10 16.71
C LEU A 20 -5.41 1.91 15.92
N SER A 21 -6.17 1.36 14.98
CA SER A 21 -5.70 0.27 14.11
C SER A 21 -4.50 0.69 13.27
N MET A 22 -4.49 1.92 12.75
CA MET A 22 -3.37 2.47 11.99
C MET A 22 -2.10 2.59 12.86
N VAL A 23 -2.21 3.15 14.05
CA VAL A 23 -1.07 3.29 14.97
C VAL A 23 -0.53 1.92 15.40
N LEU A 24 -1.41 0.98 15.75
CA LEU A 24 -1.00 -0.37 16.15
C LEU A 24 -0.31 -1.11 15.00
N SER A 25 -0.86 -1.04 13.77
CA SER A 25 -0.25 -1.71 12.62
C SER A 25 1.12 -1.14 12.28
N LEU A 26 1.29 0.18 12.34
CA LEU A 26 2.59 0.84 12.13
C LEU A 26 3.60 0.45 13.23
N GLY A 27 3.16 0.38 14.49
CA GLY A 27 4.01 -0.05 15.60
C GLY A 27 4.46 -1.50 15.45
N ILE A 28 3.55 -2.41 15.14
CA ILE A 28 3.86 -3.83 14.90
C ILE A 28 4.82 -3.97 13.70
N MET A 29 4.55 -3.28 12.60
CA MET A 29 5.42 -3.29 11.43
C MET A 29 6.82 -2.75 11.75
N GLY A 30 6.91 -1.68 12.54
CA GLY A 30 8.20 -1.14 13.00
C GLY A 30 9.01 -2.16 13.79
N ILE A 31 8.38 -2.86 14.73
CA ILE A 31 9.02 -3.93 15.51
C ILE A 31 9.50 -5.06 14.59
N ILE A 32 8.65 -5.52 13.68
CA ILE A 32 9.01 -6.58 12.72
C ILE A 32 10.21 -6.16 11.86
N GLN A 33 10.24 -4.92 11.36
CA GLN A 33 11.36 -4.41 10.56
C GLN A 33 12.66 -4.37 11.35
N ILE A 34 12.62 -3.93 12.61
CA ILE A 34 13.80 -3.94 13.49
C ILE A 34 14.32 -5.37 13.68
N LEU A 35 13.43 -6.33 13.97
CA LEU A 35 13.81 -7.74 14.15
C LEU A 35 14.40 -8.33 12.86
N LEU A 36 13.85 -7.98 11.69
CA LEU A 36 14.39 -8.42 10.39
C LEU A 36 15.80 -7.88 10.14
N VAL A 37 16.07 -6.60 10.44
CA VAL A 37 17.41 -6.01 10.28
C VAL A 37 18.43 -6.71 11.18
N PHE A 38 18.07 -7.00 12.43
CA PHE A 38 18.94 -7.81 13.32
C PHE A 38 19.15 -9.22 12.78
N GLY A 39 18.10 -9.86 12.24
CA GLY A 39 18.21 -11.16 11.61
C GLY A 39 19.16 -11.15 10.40
N PHE A 40 19.03 -10.16 9.52
CA PHE A 40 19.91 -10.02 8.35
C PHE A 40 21.37 -9.93 8.72
N LYS A 41 21.73 -9.15 9.75
CA LYS A 41 23.09 -8.98 10.24
C LYS A 41 23.73 -10.31 10.66
N ASN A 42 22.97 -11.24 11.22
CA ASN A 42 23.49 -12.49 11.77
C ASN A 42 23.75 -13.57 10.70
N TYR A 43 23.08 -13.50 9.55
CA TYR A 43 23.13 -14.55 8.54
C TYR A 43 23.69 -14.10 7.18
N THR A 44 23.87 -12.79 6.98
CA THR A 44 24.33 -12.27 5.69
C THR A 44 25.17 -11.03 5.88
N LEU A 45 26.26 -10.90 5.10
CA LEU A 45 27.09 -9.71 5.09
C LEU A 45 26.35 -8.53 4.47
N TRP A 46 26.54 -7.34 4.99
CA TRP A 46 25.91 -6.11 4.46
C TRP A 46 26.31 -5.81 3.02
N SER A 47 27.56 -6.13 2.64
CA SER A 47 28.04 -6.02 1.25
C SER A 47 27.22 -6.85 0.29
N ASP A 48 26.90 -8.08 0.69
CA ASP A 48 26.17 -9.04 -0.14
C ASP A 48 24.69 -8.66 -0.25
N LEU A 49 24.10 -8.15 0.84
CA LEU A 49 22.73 -7.62 0.83
C LEU A 49 22.59 -6.41 -0.08
N GLY A 50 23.59 -5.50 -0.09
CA GLY A 50 23.56 -4.29 -0.90
C GLY A 50 23.73 -4.55 -2.40
N SER A 51 24.43 -5.63 -2.78
CA SER A 51 24.63 -6.02 -4.18
C SER A 51 23.59 -7.01 -4.71
N ALA A 52 22.79 -7.62 -3.82
CA ALA A 52 21.80 -8.62 -4.20
C ALA A 52 20.56 -8.00 -4.85
N ALA A 53 20.13 -8.55 -5.99
CA ALA A 53 18.87 -8.15 -6.63
C ALA A 53 17.63 -8.39 -5.73
N SER A 54 17.72 -9.33 -4.82
CA SER A 54 16.64 -9.67 -3.86
C SER A 54 17.24 -10.01 -2.49
N PRO A 55 17.55 -9.02 -1.65
CA PRO A 55 18.21 -9.21 -0.35
C PRO A 55 17.50 -10.20 0.58
N HIS A 56 16.17 -10.15 0.62
CA HIS A 56 15.35 -11.03 1.45
C HIS A 56 15.40 -12.49 1.01
N VAL A 57 15.54 -12.77 -0.30
CA VAL A 57 15.72 -14.13 -0.81
C VAL A 57 17.10 -14.66 -0.45
N LEU A 58 18.15 -13.84 -0.61
CA LEU A 58 19.51 -14.19 -0.23
C LEU A 58 19.58 -14.56 1.25
N TYR A 59 19.02 -13.73 2.12
CA TYR A 59 18.93 -14.01 3.55
C TYR A 59 18.24 -15.36 3.84
N ALA A 60 17.09 -15.61 3.22
CA ALA A 60 16.35 -16.86 3.44
C ALA A 60 17.13 -18.10 2.95
N VAL A 61 17.88 -17.95 1.84
CA VAL A 61 18.74 -19.03 1.34
C VAL A 61 19.90 -19.28 2.28
N ASN A 62 20.53 -18.26 2.85
CA ASN A 62 21.61 -18.40 3.81
C ASN A 62 21.14 -19.05 5.13
N MET A 63 19.88 -18.80 5.54
CA MET A 63 19.31 -19.33 6.77
C MET A 63 18.76 -20.77 6.61
N LEU A 64 18.06 -21.06 5.52
CA LEU A 64 17.29 -22.30 5.32
C LEU A 64 17.71 -23.09 4.08
N GLY A 65 18.80 -22.68 3.41
CA GLY A 65 19.24 -23.33 2.18
C GLY A 65 18.20 -23.25 1.04
N LYS A 66 18.13 -24.30 0.24
CA LYS A 66 17.20 -24.38 -0.91
C LYS A 66 15.72 -24.15 -0.52
N TRP A 67 15.32 -24.60 0.66
CA TRP A 67 13.96 -24.43 1.17
C TRP A 67 13.60 -22.97 1.44
N GLY A 68 14.58 -22.16 1.87
CA GLY A 68 14.40 -20.73 2.06
C GLY A 68 13.98 -20.00 0.79
N ARG A 69 14.53 -20.39 -0.36
CA ARG A 69 14.13 -19.82 -1.67
C ARG A 69 12.68 -20.11 -2.01
N TYR A 70 12.24 -21.36 -1.89
CA TYR A 70 10.83 -21.71 -2.17
C TYR A 70 9.88 -21.02 -1.21
N TRP A 71 10.23 -20.99 0.07
CA TRP A 71 9.44 -20.29 1.08
C TRP A 71 9.27 -18.82 0.77
N MET A 72 10.35 -18.13 0.40
CA MET A 72 10.30 -16.71 0.05
C MET A 72 9.50 -16.42 -1.21
N ILE A 73 9.53 -17.30 -2.20
CA ILE A 73 8.68 -17.16 -3.40
C ILE A 73 7.20 -17.20 -3.00
N ILE A 74 6.81 -18.16 -2.17
CA ILE A 74 5.43 -18.29 -1.68
C ILE A 74 5.03 -17.04 -0.91
N VAL A 75 5.86 -16.58 0.02
CA VAL A 75 5.61 -15.36 0.81
C VAL A 75 5.47 -14.13 -0.10
N ALA A 76 6.36 -13.97 -1.09
CA ALA A 76 6.30 -12.87 -2.03
C ALA A 76 5.01 -12.85 -2.86
N ILE A 77 4.54 -14.02 -3.32
CA ILE A 77 3.26 -14.13 -4.05
C ILE A 77 2.10 -13.69 -3.16
N PHE A 78 2.02 -14.21 -1.93
CA PHE A 78 0.94 -13.81 -1.01
C PHE A 78 1.00 -12.33 -0.64
N ALA A 79 2.19 -11.78 -0.42
CA ALA A 79 2.38 -10.37 -0.13
C ALA A 79 1.94 -9.49 -1.31
N ALA A 80 2.33 -9.85 -2.54
CA ALA A 80 1.94 -9.12 -3.74
C ALA A 80 0.42 -9.14 -3.95
N VAL A 81 -0.21 -10.31 -3.88
CA VAL A 81 -1.67 -10.46 -4.05
C VAL A 81 -2.42 -9.66 -2.97
N SER A 82 -2.00 -9.76 -1.70
CA SER A 82 -2.63 -9.04 -0.61
C SER A 82 -2.51 -7.52 -0.78
N THR A 83 -1.33 -7.04 -1.17
CA THR A 83 -1.08 -5.60 -1.40
C THR A 83 -1.92 -5.08 -2.56
N GLN A 84 -1.93 -5.78 -3.69
CA GLN A 84 -2.74 -5.40 -4.85
C GLN A 84 -4.23 -5.35 -4.52
N ASN A 85 -4.73 -6.36 -3.82
CA ASN A 85 -6.13 -6.37 -3.39
C ASN A 85 -6.47 -5.17 -2.51
N SER A 86 -5.61 -4.83 -1.54
CA SER A 86 -5.81 -3.67 -0.66
C SER A 86 -5.82 -2.35 -1.42
N ILE A 87 -4.90 -2.18 -2.38
CA ILE A 87 -4.81 -0.97 -3.21
C ILE A 87 -6.06 -0.85 -4.08
N ILE A 88 -6.45 -1.91 -4.79
CA ILE A 88 -7.62 -1.90 -5.67
C ILE A 88 -8.89 -1.59 -4.87
N CYS A 89 -9.10 -2.21 -3.72
CA CYS A 89 -10.24 -1.93 -2.85
C CYS A 89 -10.28 -0.46 -2.42
N SER A 90 -9.17 0.06 -1.92
CA SER A 90 -9.09 1.42 -1.40
C SER A 90 -9.27 2.47 -2.52
N VAL A 91 -8.53 2.34 -3.62
CA VAL A 91 -8.61 3.29 -4.75
C VAL A 91 -9.98 3.25 -5.41
N SER A 92 -10.60 2.06 -5.49
CA SER A 92 -11.95 1.95 -6.06
C SER A 92 -13.01 2.67 -5.23
N GLU A 93 -12.93 2.65 -3.91
CA GLU A 93 -13.84 3.42 -3.05
C GLU A 93 -13.56 4.93 -3.11
N ILE A 94 -12.29 5.35 -3.23
CA ILE A 94 -11.93 6.76 -3.47
C ILE A 94 -12.56 7.25 -4.77
N CYS A 95 -12.38 6.53 -5.87
CA CYS A 95 -12.97 6.90 -7.17
C CYS A 95 -14.49 6.95 -7.11
N CYS A 96 -15.13 6.01 -6.42
CA CYS A 96 -16.58 6.02 -6.20
C CYS A 96 -17.01 7.27 -5.40
N GLY A 97 -16.25 7.64 -4.36
CA GLY A 97 -16.48 8.86 -3.59
C GLY A 97 -16.33 10.14 -4.43
N MET A 98 -15.29 10.22 -5.25
CA MET A 98 -15.07 11.35 -6.18
C MET A 98 -16.21 11.46 -7.21
N ALA A 99 -16.70 10.35 -7.72
CA ALA A 99 -17.82 10.34 -8.65
C ALA A 99 -19.12 10.83 -7.99
N LYS A 100 -19.36 10.53 -6.70
CA LYS A 100 -20.49 11.08 -5.94
C LYS A 100 -20.43 12.60 -5.78
N MET A 101 -19.21 13.16 -5.79
CA MET A 101 -18.98 14.61 -5.75
C MET A 101 -18.95 15.26 -7.15
N ASN A 102 -19.34 14.53 -8.20
CA ASN A 102 -19.30 14.96 -9.60
C ASN A 102 -17.88 15.32 -10.12
N LEU A 103 -16.83 14.80 -9.49
CA LEU A 103 -15.44 14.95 -9.93
C LEU A 103 -15.01 13.88 -10.94
N LEU A 104 -15.75 12.77 -11.01
CA LEU A 104 -15.58 11.69 -11.97
C LEU A 104 -16.92 11.31 -12.62
N PRO A 105 -16.90 10.67 -13.81
CA PRO A 105 -18.11 10.23 -14.48
C PRO A 105 -19.00 9.32 -13.62
N ALA A 106 -20.31 9.47 -13.75
CA ALA A 106 -21.31 8.78 -12.92
C ALA A 106 -21.24 7.24 -12.97
N PHE A 107 -20.67 6.65 -14.02
CA PHE A 107 -20.56 5.19 -14.11
C PHE A 107 -19.61 4.60 -13.06
N PHE A 108 -18.67 5.40 -12.51
CA PHE A 108 -17.81 4.99 -11.39
C PHE A 108 -18.57 4.78 -10.07
N GLN A 109 -19.81 5.29 -9.96
CA GLN A 109 -20.65 5.07 -8.77
C GLN A 109 -21.34 3.69 -8.77
N LYS A 110 -21.40 3.01 -9.94
CA LYS A 110 -22.11 1.75 -10.06
C LYS A 110 -21.42 0.66 -9.23
N LYS A 111 -22.17 0.13 -8.25
CA LYS A 111 -21.75 -0.98 -7.40
C LYS A 111 -22.46 -2.27 -7.81
N ASN A 112 -21.81 -3.40 -7.62
CA ASN A 112 -22.40 -4.72 -7.81
C ASN A 112 -23.33 -5.09 -6.64
N LYS A 113 -23.92 -6.29 -6.67
CA LYS A 113 -24.81 -6.81 -5.61
C LYS A 113 -24.13 -6.86 -4.23
N ASN A 114 -22.81 -6.97 -4.20
CA ASN A 114 -22.01 -7.04 -2.99
C ASN A 114 -21.45 -5.66 -2.54
N GLY A 115 -21.87 -4.57 -3.18
CA GLY A 115 -21.43 -3.22 -2.85
C GLY A 115 -20.09 -2.79 -3.45
N ALA A 116 -19.43 -3.61 -4.27
CA ALA A 116 -18.13 -3.27 -4.87
C ALA A 116 -18.30 -2.45 -6.17
N PRO A 117 -17.51 -1.37 -6.37
CA PRO A 117 -17.52 -0.53 -7.56
C PRO A 117 -16.80 -1.22 -8.73
N TYR A 118 -17.47 -2.15 -9.37
CA TYR A 118 -16.90 -3.09 -10.33
C TYR A 118 -16.24 -2.45 -11.56
N TRP A 119 -16.78 -1.34 -12.07
CA TRP A 119 -16.17 -0.64 -13.20
C TRP A 119 -14.77 -0.11 -12.86
N VAL A 120 -14.63 0.47 -11.67
CA VAL A 120 -13.34 0.97 -11.21
C VAL A 120 -12.35 -0.17 -11.07
N ILE A 121 -12.77 -1.28 -10.46
CA ILE A 121 -11.93 -2.47 -10.27
C ILE A 121 -11.43 -3.02 -11.61
N ILE A 122 -12.33 -3.11 -12.61
CA ILE A 122 -11.96 -3.59 -13.96
C ILE A 122 -10.95 -2.64 -14.60
N ILE A 123 -11.21 -1.34 -14.57
CA ILE A 123 -10.30 -0.33 -15.17
C ILE A 123 -8.93 -0.37 -14.51
N LEU A 124 -8.88 -0.39 -13.18
CA LEU A 124 -7.61 -0.48 -12.44
C LEU A 124 -6.87 -1.78 -12.74
N GLY A 125 -7.59 -2.91 -12.78
CA GLY A 125 -7.01 -4.20 -13.11
C GLY A 125 -6.41 -4.25 -14.52
N VAL A 126 -7.16 -3.79 -15.51
CA VAL A 126 -6.67 -3.72 -16.91
C VAL A 126 -5.48 -2.78 -17.03
N LEU A 127 -5.54 -1.60 -16.40
CA LEU A 127 -4.43 -0.64 -16.42
C LEU A 127 -3.17 -1.24 -15.79
N THR A 128 -3.29 -1.90 -14.65
CA THR A 128 -2.17 -2.59 -14.00
C THR A 128 -1.59 -3.68 -14.91
N CYS A 129 -2.42 -4.51 -15.54
CA CYS A 129 -1.96 -5.53 -16.47
C CYS A 129 -1.22 -4.92 -17.69
N ILE A 130 -1.69 -3.80 -18.23
CA ILE A 130 -1.02 -3.12 -19.34
C ILE A 130 0.36 -2.59 -18.91
N ILE A 131 0.46 -1.97 -17.73
CA ILE A 131 1.73 -1.46 -17.19
C ILE A 131 2.71 -2.60 -16.97
N GLU A 132 2.28 -3.70 -16.37
CA GLU A 132 3.12 -4.89 -16.16
C GLU A 132 3.57 -5.51 -17.51
N ALA A 133 2.66 -5.66 -18.46
CA ALA A 133 2.96 -6.21 -19.77
C ALA A 133 3.91 -5.32 -20.60
N SER A 134 3.93 -4.02 -20.35
CA SER A 134 4.84 -3.08 -21.02
C SER A 134 6.30 -3.20 -20.54
N GLY A 135 6.55 -3.91 -19.43
CA GLY A 135 7.86 -4.05 -18.82
C GLY A 135 8.40 -2.79 -18.13
N ILE A 136 7.62 -1.72 -18.06
CA ILE A 136 8.02 -0.45 -17.38
C ILE A 136 8.28 -0.68 -15.89
N SER A 137 7.60 -1.66 -15.29
CA SER A 137 7.75 -2.02 -13.88
C SER A 137 8.91 -2.98 -13.61
N THR A 138 9.82 -3.20 -14.57
CA THR A 138 10.97 -4.10 -14.41
C THR A 138 12.31 -3.37 -14.54
N GLY A 139 13.36 -3.95 -13.95
CA GLY A 139 14.73 -3.47 -14.08
C GLY A 139 14.99 -2.12 -13.38
N GLU A 140 15.85 -1.29 -13.97
CA GLU A 140 16.30 -0.01 -13.40
C GLU A 140 15.18 1.02 -13.23
N GLN A 141 14.12 0.92 -14.04
CA GLN A 141 12.99 1.84 -13.99
C GLN A 141 12.17 1.72 -12.70
N VAL A 142 12.21 0.55 -12.01
CA VAL A 142 11.52 0.34 -10.74
C VAL A 142 11.97 1.34 -9.67
N ALA A 143 13.27 1.63 -9.59
CA ALA A 143 13.80 2.59 -8.63
C ALA A 143 13.24 4.00 -8.90
N PHE A 144 13.22 4.43 -10.15
CA PHE A 144 12.66 5.72 -10.56
C PHE A 144 11.16 5.82 -10.25
N LEU A 145 10.39 4.77 -10.59
CA LEU A 145 8.96 4.72 -10.30
C LEU A 145 8.68 4.76 -8.79
N THR A 146 9.46 4.02 -8.01
CA THR A 146 9.33 4.00 -6.54
C THR A 146 9.61 5.37 -5.93
N LEU A 147 10.66 6.07 -6.37
CA LEU A 147 10.97 7.42 -5.92
C LEU A 147 9.86 8.40 -6.30
N THR A 148 9.38 8.33 -7.54
CA THR A 148 8.30 9.19 -8.03
C THR A 148 7.01 8.97 -7.24
N CYS A 149 6.60 7.73 -7.02
CA CYS A 149 5.45 7.40 -6.18
C CYS A 149 5.63 7.93 -4.75
N SER A 150 6.82 7.77 -4.17
CA SER A 150 7.12 8.26 -2.82
C SER A 150 6.98 9.78 -2.71
N LEU A 151 7.42 10.53 -3.72
CA LEU A 151 7.24 11.98 -3.77
C LEU A 151 5.75 12.38 -3.81
N PHE A 152 4.94 11.73 -4.63
CA PHE A 152 3.49 11.99 -4.66
C PHE A 152 2.81 11.67 -3.32
N TRP A 153 3.24 10.60 -2.64
CA TRP A 153 2.77 10.27 -1.30
C TRP A 153 3.12 11.37 -0.29
N MET A 154 4.36 11.85 -0.29
CA MET A 154 4.79 12.93 0.60
C MET A 154 3.99 14.22 0.35
N LEU A 155 3.76 14.59 -0.90
CA LEU A 155 2.95 15.76 -1.26
C LEU A 155 1.50 15.60 -0.77
N SER A 156 0.91 14.41 -0.91
CA SER A 156 -0.43 14.11 -0.39
C SER A 156 -0.51 14.26 1.12
N TYR A 157 0.51 13.78 1.86
CA TYR A 157 0.55 13.95 3.32
C TYR A 157 0.69 15.42 3.72
N ILE A 158 1.59 16.18 3.07
CA ILE A 158 1.74 17.62 3.32
C ILE A 158 0.40 18.34 3.11
N THR A 159 -0.27 18.08 1.98
CA THR A 159 -1.58 18.67 1.65
C THR A 159 -2.62 18.32 2.70
N SER A 160 -2.66 17.07 3.14
CA SER A 160 -3.59 16.61 4.18
C SER A 160 -3.35 17.31 5.52
N HIS A 161 -2.08 17.46 5.93
CA HIS A 161 -1.72 18.15 7.16
C HIS A 161 -2.08 19.64 7.10
N VAL A 162 -1.80 20.31 5.99
CA VAL A 162 -2.19 21.71 5.77
C VAL A 162 -3.71 21.88 5.87
N ASN A 163 -4.48 20.97 5.22
CA ASN A 163 -5.95 20.99 5.30
C ASN A 163 -6.45 20.83 6.73
N VAL A 164 -5.86 19.91 7.52
CA VAL A 164 -6.23 19.74 8.93
C VAL A 164 -5.95 21.01 9.75
N ILE A 165 -4.79 21.64 9.54
CA ILE A 165 -4.44 22.89 10.22
C ILE A 165 -5.43 23.99 9.86
N MET A 166 -5.76 24.13 8.58
CA MET A 166 -6.72 25.15 8.11
C MET A 166 -8.13 24.91 8.67
N LEU A 167 -8.59 23.66 8.67
CA LEU A 167 -9.90 23.31 9.24
C LEU A 167 -9.95 23.60 10.74
N ARG A 168 -8.91 23.23 11.50
CA ARG A 168 -8.84 23.54 12.94
C ARG A 168 -8.85 25.02 13.25
N ARG A 169 -8.30 25.86 12.37
CA ARG A 169 -8.35 27.32 12.53
C ARG A 169 -9.72 27.91 12.21
N LYS A 170 -10.43 27.34 11.23
CA LYS A 170 -11.74 27.84 10.76
C LYS A 170 -12.92 27.31 11.58
N MET A 171 -12.84 26.08 12.07
CA MET A 171 -13.94 25.40 12.76
C MET A 171 -13.61 25.20 14.24
N LYS A 172 -14.28 25.97 15.12
CA LYS A 172 -14.11 25.87 16.60
C LYS A 172 -14.54 24.53 17.19
N ASN A 173 -15.33 23.71 16.48
CA ASN A 173 -15.96 22.48 16.99
C ASN A 173 -15.41 21.19 16.33
N VAL A 174 -14.20 21.21 15.78
CA VAL A 174 -13.58 19.96 15.29
C VAL A 174 -13.08 19.15 16.46
N PRO A 175 -13.45 17.87 16.64
CA PRO A 175 -12.96 17.02 17.73
C PRO A 175 -11.42 16.97 17.72
N ARG A 176 -10.85 17.07 18.91
CA ARG A 176 -9.40 16.99 19.14
C ARG A 176 -8.93 15.54 19.09
#